data_6a1a4efd1b88ad3ed28b9e66ae2e2231
#
_entry.id   6a1a4efd1b88ad3ed28b9e66ae2e2231
#
_cell.length_a   1.000
_cell.length_b   1.000
_cell.length_c   1.000
_cell.angle_alpha   90.00
_cell.angle_beta   90.00
_cell.angle_gamma   90.00
#
_symmetry.space_group_name_H-M   'P 1'
#
loop_
_entity.id
_entity.type
_entity.pdbx_description
1 polymer ?
#
loop_
_entity_poly.entity_id
_entity_poly.type
_entity_poly.pdbx_seq_one_letter_code
_entity_poly.pdbx_strand_id
1 'polypeptide(L)'
;LSLSGGGDKTAIQLDMKHANDSLGVSGKVTSVRKILNSWNASPLKVNIDLDITLNGKSLLVRGDIYKTPQQLVSFDIALKSKSFDLTSLVAGSALAVSDGKIAHAASRLKEKSKYFFNEDHLPFDLLPMANGKVNVDIAQLGLPDQEPIRDLRATLTFSGDRINMQDFSFDLGNGRAQGNVSLDKFQSTAPSLSIDGFAKGFTIEQILADAKSKVSGGDTKVAFNLKSSGISMHQLASRANGKIQISVGQAKLATSFLNKGGDFVITVLDAVNPLRKKSNQTVLECAVAYLPINNGLVSVVDTVGVETDRLDVVLNGTVNLNNEEINLKIFPREKSGLTLGVDLGNLIKLQGTLQNPSSGINQAGVVNSAVTIGLGILTGGATILAENAKSMATKSQPCKTALRPWSDITAGAN
;
A
#
# COMPACT_ATOMS: atom_id res chain seq x y z
N LEU A 1 -14.20 28.17 23.53
CA LEU A 1 -13.57 27.34 24.55
C LEU A 1 -14.00 27.83 25.93
N SER A 2 -14.62 26.98 26.75
CA SER A 2 -14.85 27.25 28.17
C SER A 2 -14.09 26.21 28.99
N LEU A 3 -13.45 26.70 30.06
CA LEU A 3 -12.81 25.88 31.08
C LEU A 3 -13.50 26.21 32.41
N SER A 4 -14.15 25.23 32.98
CA SER A 4 -14.80 25.39 34.29
C SER A 4 -14.32 24.29 35.23
N GLY A 5 -13.98 24.65 36.47
CA GLY A 5 -13.54 23.64 37.42
C GLY A 5 -13.28 24.19 38.79
N GLY A 6 -13.72 23.45 39.81
CA GLY A 6 -13.37 23.57 41.21
C GLY A 6 -12.83 22.23 41.70
N GLY A 7 -11.71 22.24 42.43
CA GLY A 7 -11.10 21.03 42.96
C GLY A 7 -10.12 20.33 41.99
N ASP A 8 -10.14 19.00 41.98
CA ASP A 8 -9.13 18.17 41.27
C ASP A 8 -9.34 17.99 39.77
N LYS A 9 -10.46 18.44 39.20
CA LYS A 9 -10.82 18.26 37.77
C LYS A 9 -11.22 19.59 37.14
N THR A 10 -10.88 19.74 35.88
CA THR A 10 -11.35 20.81 34.99
C THR A 10 -12.26 20.21 33.93
N ALA A 11 -13.48 20.73 33.79
CA ALA A 11 -14.33 20.43 32.64
C ALA A 11 -13.88 21.30 31.47
N ILE A 12 -13.80 20.64 30.30
CA ILE A 12 -13.45 21.25 29.02
C ILE A 12 -14.70 21.23 28.15
N GLN A 13 -15.00 22.35 27.54
CA GLN A 13 -15.96 22.42 26.45
C GLN A 13 -15.43 23.35 25.37
N LEU A 14 -15.28 22.82 24.16
CA LEU A 14 -14.90 23.54 22.97
C LEU A 14 -15.92 23.20 21.87
N ASP A 15 -16.51 24.23 21.31
CA ASP A 15 -17.37 24.11 20.15
C ASP A 15 -16.82 25.05 19.07
N MET A 16 -16.52 24.47 17.90
CA MET A 16 -16.03 25.19 16.73
C MET A 16 -16.90 24.83 15.55
N LYS A 17 -17.22 25.81 14.73
CA LYS A 17 -17.90 25.64 13.45
C LYS A 17 -17.10 26.35 12.37
N HIS A 18 -16.83 25.66 11.27
CA HIS A 18 -16.18 26.23 10.12
C HIS A 18 -16.89 25.69 8.86
N ALA A 19 -17.50 26.59 8.10
CA ALA A 19 -18.35 26.23 6.96
C ALA A 19 -19.45 25.21 7.37
N ASN A 20 -19.41 24.01 6.81
CA ASN A 20 -20.37 22.94 7.10
C ASN A 20 -19.89 21.97 8.19
N ASP A 21 -18.67 22.19 8.72
CA ASP A 21 -18.08 21.28 9.70
C ASP A 21 -18.25 21.80 11.12
N SER A 22 -18.49 20.89 12.05
CA SER A 22 -18.59 21.16 13.47
C SER A 22 -17.62 20.25 14.23
N LEU A 23 -16.74 20.86 15.04
CA LEU A 23 -15.85 20.17 15.96
C LEU A 23 -16.25 20.53 17.39
N GLY A 24 -16.57 19.51 18.20
CA GLY A 24 -16.81 19.63 19.62
C GLY A 24 -15.77 18.85 20.41
N VAL A 25 -15.35 19.39 21.54
CA VAL A 25 -14.59 18.64 22.56
C VAL A 25 -15.25 18.90 23.89
N SER A 26 -15.71 17.85 24.56
CA SER A 26 -16.31 17.94 25.87
C SER A 26 -15.75 16.88 26.81
N GLY A 27 -15.73 17.15 28.10
CA GLY A 27 -15.29 16.16 29.07
C GLY A 27 -14.56 16.75 30.25
N LYS A 28 -13.75 15.92 30.90
CA LYS A 28 -13.03 16.29 32.13
C LYS A 28 -11.58 15.83 32.06
N VAL A 29 -10.70 16.67 32.51
CA VAL A 29 -9.29 16.35 32.74
C VAL A 29 -8.90 16.69 34.20
N THR A 30 -7.77 16.18 34.64
CA THR A 30 -7.16 16.67 35.90
C THR A 30 -7.06 18.20 35.89
N SER A 31 -7.22 18.85 37.02
CA SER A 31 -7.18 20.31 37.13
C SER A 31 -6.03 20.93 36.33
N VAL A 32 -6.36 21.80 35.36
CA VAL A 32 -5.38 22.48 34.51
C VAL A 32 -4.36 23.25 35.35
N ARG A 33 -4.82 23.90 36.48
CA ARG A 33 -3.92 24.57 37.43
C ARG A 33 -2.92 23.59 38.03
N LYS A 34 -3.37 22.38 38.42
CA LYS A 34 -2.49 21.34 38.98
C LYS A 34 -1.49 20.85 37.91
N ILE A 35 -1.94 20.65 36.66
CA ILE A 35 -1.06 20.27 35.54
C ILE A 35 0.03 21.33 35.36
N LEU A 36 -0.32 22.61 35.21
CA LEU A 36 0.63 23.69 34.99
C LEU A 36 1.65 23.84 36.13
N ASN A 37 1.20 23.73 37.37
CA ASN A 37 2.06 23.89 38.55
C ASN A 37 2.97 22.67 38.79
N SER A 38 2.57 21.49 38.44
CA SER A 38 3.27 20.25 38.81
C SER A 38 4.02 19.58 37.68
N TRP A 39 3.82 19.98 36.41
CA TRP A 39 4.32 19.25 35.23
C TRP A 39 5.80 18.90 35.27
N ASN A 40 6.65 19.84 35.71
CA ASN A 40 8.08 19.62 35.84
C ASN A 40 8.58 19.69 37.30
N ALA A 41 7.69 19.96 38.26
CA ALA A 41 8.04 20.19 39.65
C ALA A 41 7.86 18.96 40.55
N SER A 42 6.88 18.12 40.25
CA SER A 42 6.55 16.94 41.07
C SER A 42 5.90 15.84 40.24
N PRO A 43 5.90 14.60 40.73
CA PRO A 43 5.17 13.52 40.06
C PRO A 43 3.70 13.86 39.90
N LEU A 44 3.17 13.70 38.68
CA LEU A 44 1.83 14.10 38.31
C LEU A 44 1.12 12.97 37.57
N LYS A 45 -0.11 12.68 37.98
CA LYS A 45 -1.06 11.85 37.22
C LYS A 45 -2.12 12.76 36.60
N VAL A 46 -2.27 12.74 35.30
CA VAL A 46 -3.31 13.42 34.54
C VAL A 46 -4.32 12.42 34.06
N ASN A 47 -5.53 12.46 34.54
CA ASN A 47 -6.65 11.66 34.04
C ASN A 47 -7.32 12.42 32.89
N ILE A 48 -7.64 11.70 31.80
CA ILE A 48 -8.33 12.22 30.62
C ILE A 48 -9.61 11.42 30.40
N ASP A 49 -10.72 12.15 30.28
CA ASP A 49 -12.03 11.59 29.88
C ASP A 49 -12.70 12.63 28.98
N LEU A 50 -12.44 12.50 27.67
CA LEU A 50 -12.90 13.45 26.66
C LEU A 50 -13.77 12.75 25.60
N ASP A 51 -14.76 13.46 25.13
CA ASP A 51 -15.56 13.14 23.94
C ASP A 51 -15.24 14.19 22.86
N ILE A 52 -14.65 13.73 21.77
CA ILE A 52 -14.34 14.55 20.60
C ILE A 52 -15.43 14.26 19.56
N THR A 53 -16.22 15.23 19.21
CA THR A 53 -17.28 15.11 18.21
C THR A 53 -16.88 15.84 16.93
N LEU A 54 -17.00 15.17 15.79
CA LEU A 54 -16.80 15.74 14.48
C LEU A 54 -18.06 15.46 13.64
N ASN A 55 -18.77 16.53 13.28
CA ASN A 55 -20.04 16.44 12.54
C ASN A 55 -21.04 15.48 13.20
N GLY A 56 -21.13 15.53 14.54
CA GLY A 56 -22.05 14.69 15.32
C GLY A 56 -21.59 13.26 15.56
N LYS A 57 -20.42 12.85 15.06
CA LYS A 57 -19.82 11.54 15.33
C LYS A 57 -18.75 11.65 16.41
N SER A 58 -18.75 10.74 17.37
CA SER A 58 -18.01 10.82 18.63
C SER A 58 -16.82 9.88 18.67
N LEU A 59 -15.69 10.38 19.14
CA LEU A 59 -14.48 9.62 19.51
C LEU A 59 -14.22 9.83 21.00
N LEU A 60 -14.34 8.78 21.77
CA LEU A 60 -14.01 8.79 23.21
C LEU A 60 -12.52 8.61 23.41
N VAL A 61 -11.90 9.52 24.14
CA VAL A 61 -10.48 9.50 24.53
C VAL A 61 -10.40 9.38 26.04
N ARG A 62 -9.99 8.22 26.53
CA ARG A 62 -9.90 7.93 27.96
C ARG A 62 -8.57 7.39 28.35
N GLY A 63 -8.07 7.77 29.52
CA GLY A 63 -6.85 7.20 30.06
C GLY A 63 -6.14 8.11 31.04
N ASP A 64 -4.91 7.74 31.28
CA ASP A 64 -4.02 8.39 32.23
C ASP A 64 -2.70 8.75 31.57
N ILE A 65 -2.18 9.92 31.91
CA ILE A 65 -0.81 10.35 31.61
C ILE A 65 -0.07 10.50 32.92
N TYR A 66 1.13 9.94 32.99
CA TYR A 66 2.01 10.03 34.14
C TYR A 66 3.26 10.83 33.76
N LYS A 67 3.59 11.86 34.54
CA LYS A 67 4.77 12.67 34.37
C LYS A 67 5.56 12.70 35.68
N THR A 68 6.78 12.21 35.62
CA THR A 68 7.77 12.40 36.69
C THR A 68 8.82 13.42 36.20
N PRO A 69 9.29 14.36 37.03
CA PRO A 69 10.33 15.30 36.62
C PRO A 69 11.54 14.55 36.02
N GLN A 70 12.13 15.09 34.97
CA GLN A 70 13.30 14.56 34.26
C GLN A 70 13.13 13.18 33.61
N GLN A 71 11.93 12.60 33.64
CA GLN A 71 11.63 11.34 32.96
C GLN A 71 10.72 11.58 31.75
N LEU A 72 10.74 10.64 30.82
CA LEU A 72 9.79 10.62 29.72
C LEU A 72 8.35 10.52 30.25
N VAL A 73 7.43 11.14 29.55
CA VAL A 73 6.01 10.98 29.82
C VAL A 73 5.63 9.52 29.58
N SER A 74 4.80 8.96 30.47
CA SER A 74 4.18 7.67 30.23
C SER A 74 2.66 7.80 30.23
N PHE A 75 1.98 6.94 29.44
CA PHE A 75 0.54 7.01 29.27
C PHE A 75 -0.09 5.63 29.02
N ASP A 76 -1.37 5.55 29.34
CA ASP A 76 -2.26 4.45 28.93
C ASP A 76 -3.58 5.09 28.46
N ILE A 77 -3.81 5.07 27.15
CA ILE A 77 -4.91 5.78 26.49
C ILE A 77 -5.74 4.80 25.66
N ALA A 78 -7.06 4.90 25.76
CA ALA A 78 -8.00 4.19 24.91
C ALA A 78 -8.75 5.18 24.01
N LEU A 79 -8.77 4.89 22.72
CA LEU A 79 -9.55 5.59 21.70
C LEU A 79 -10.69 4.66 21.26
N LYS A 80 -11.94 5.08 21.50
CA LYS A 80 -13.11 4.27 21.15
C LYS A 80 -14.15 5.08 20.38
N SER A 81 -14.67 4.50 19.31
CA SER A 81 -15.78 5.10 18.56
C SER A 81 -16.69 4.04 17.95
N LYS A 82 -17.99 4.31 17.93
CA LYS A 82 -18.93 3.53 17.10
C LYS A 82 -18.89 3.98 15.65
N SER A 83 -18.68 5.28 15.41
CA SER A 83 -18.52 5.85 14.08
C SER A 83 -17.79 7.18 14.21
N PHE A 84 -16.68 7.34 13.49
CA PHE A 84 -15.93 8.57 13.38
C PHE A 84 -15.62 8.86 11.92
N ASP A 85 -15.59 10.14 11.51
CA ASP A 85 -15.45 10.51 10.12
C ASP A 85 -14.38 11.58 9.97
N LEU A 86 -13.32 11.23 9.24
CA LEU A 86 -12.18 12.12 8.97
C LEU A 86 -12.31 12.88 7.64
N THR A 87 -13.38 12.67 6.87
CA THR A 87 -13.54 13.23 5.52
C THR A 87 -13.38 14.75 5.52
N SER A 88 -14.00 15.43 6.46
CA SER A 88 -13.94 16.88 6.56
C SER A 88 -12.59 17.42 7.05
N LEU A 89 -11.92 16.71 7.96
CA LEU A 89 -10.60 17.12 8.47
C LEU A 89 -9.54 17.08 7.37
N VAL A 90 -9.58 16.07 6.52
CA VAL A 90 -8.63 15.93 5.40
C VAL A 90 -8.93 16.97 4.31
N ALA A 91 -10.20 17.23 4.00
CA ALA A 91 -10.60 18.28 3.07
C ALA A 91 -10.25 19.69 3.61
N GLY A 92 -10.44 19.93 4.91
CA GLY A 92 -10.12 21.21 5.57
C GLY A 92 -8.62 21.48 5.69
N SER A 93 -7.80 20.45 5.89
CA SER A 93 -6.34 20.62 5.92
C SER A 93 -5.74 21.05 4.56
N ALA A 94 -6.40 20.72 3.46
CA ALA A 94 -6.05 21.25 2.13
C ALA A 94 -6.41 22.74 1.96
N LEU A 95 -7.35 23.29 2.77
CA LEU A 95 -7.80 24.68 2.72
C LEU A 95 -7.17 25.58 3.81
N ALA A 96 -6.74 25.01 4.94
CA ALA A 96 -6.18 25.76 6.07
C ALA A 96 -4.74 26.27 5.85
N VAL A 97 -4.18 26.11 4.67
CA VAL A 97 -2.87 26.64 4.25
C VAL A 97 -3.00 28.01 3.59
N SER A 98 -4.09 28.77 3.81
CA SER A 98 -4.34 30.05 3.13
C SER A 98 -4.01 31.31 3.92
N ASP A 99 -3.30 31.27 5.03
CA ASP A 99 -2.83 32.49 5.68
C ASP A 99 -1.29 32.60 5.73
N GLY A 100 -0.78 33.18 4.66
CA GLY A 100 0.30 34.18 4.66
C GLY A 100 1.73 33.75 4.83
N LYS A 101 2.12 32.51 5.16
CA LYS A 101 3.53 32.06 5.14
C LYS A 101 3.78 30.58 4.85
N ILE A 102 2.77 29.74 4.82
CA ILE A 102 2.89 28.32 4.46
C ILE A 102 2.38 28.07 3.02
N ALA A 103 1.70 29.03 2.41
CA ALA A 103 1.23 28.97 1.02
C ALA A 103 2.36 28.81 -0.03
N HIS A 104 3.61 29.07 0.31
CA HIS A 104 4.75 28.80 -0.57
C HIS A 104 5.19 27.35 -0.61
N ALA A 105 4.69 26.47 0.25
CA ALA A 105 4.99 25.04 0.19
C ALA A 105 3.96 24.25 -0.66
N ALA A 106 2.70 24.70 -0.69
CA ALA A 106 1.62 24.02 -1.45
C ALA A 106 1.46 24.49 -2.89
N SER A 107 1.96 25.68 -3.26
CA SER A 107 1.96 26.23 -4.61
C SER A 107 3.30 26.12 -5.35
N ARG A 108 4.29 25.42 -4.81
CA ARG A 108 5.30 24.83 -5.68
C ARG A 108 4.51 23.94 -6.63
N LEU A 109 4.32 24.43 -7.86
CA LEU A 109 3.96 23.66 -9.02
C LEU A 109 4.40 22.22 -8.74
N LYS A 110 3.49 21.23 -8.88
CA LYS A 110 3.84 19.82 -8.91
C LYS A 110 4.84 19.65 -10.04
N GLU A 111 6.11 19.98 -9.80
CA GLU A 111 7.19 19.40 -10.57
C GLU A 111 6.91 17.91 -10.46
N LYS A 112 6.67 17.27 -11.61
CA LYS A 112 6.47 15.84 -11.66
C LYS A 112 7.63 15.23 -10.88
N SER A 113 7.36 14.67 -9.71
CA SER A 113 8.40 14.00 -8.92
C SER A 113 9.20 13.12 -9.88
N LYS A 114 10.50 13.16 -9.78
CA LYS A 114 11.40 12.29 -10.57
C LYS A 114 11.12 10.83 -10.28
N TYR A 115 10.67 10.53 -9.07
CA TYR A 115 10.42 9.20 -8.55
C TYR A 115 8.95 8.96 -8.28
N PHE A 116 8.52 7.72 -8.39
CA PHE A 116 7.20 7.24 -8.00
C PHE A 116 7.04 7.31 -6.46
N PHE A 117 8.07 6.89 -5.72
CA PHE A 117 8.11 7.04 -4.27
C PHE A 117 8.61 8.44 -3.91
N ASN A 118 7.80 9.18 -3.14
CA ASN A 118 8.11 10.55 -2.75
C ASN A 118 9.40 10.64 -1.91
N GLU A 119 10.22 11.66 -2.15
CA GLU A 119 11.41 12.01 -1.39
C GLU A 119 11.14 12.92 -0.19
N ASP A 120 9.89 13.39 -0.02
CA ASP A 120 9.50 14.24 1.11
C ASP A 120 9.75 13.51 2.44
N HIS A 121 10.21 14.28 3.43
CA HIS A 121 10.46 13.75 4.76
C HIS A 121 9.16 13.29 5.41
N LEU A 122 9.15 12.06 5.91
CA LEU A 122 8.10 11.56 6.76
C LEU A 122 8.17 12.25 8.12
N PRO A 123 7.03 12.61 8.74
CA PRO A 123 7.00 13.42 9.95
C PRO A 123 7.34 12.63 11.23
N PHE A 124 8.40 11.83 11.20
CA PHE A 124 8.84 11.03 12.33
C PHE A 124 9.34 11.91 13.49
N ASP A 125 9.88 13.08 13.19
CA ASP A 125 10.32 14.09 14.14
C ASP A 125 9.17 14.69 14.97
N LEU A 126 7.93 14.62 14.49
CA LEU A 126 6.74 15.04 15.24
C LEU A 126 6.28 13.99 16.26
N LEU A 127 6.80 12.78 16.22
CA LEU A 127 6.43 11.72 17.16
C LEU A 127 7.07 11.99 18.53
N PRO A 128 6.29 11.96 19.63
CA PRO A 128 6.82 12.22 20.95
C PRO A 128 7.64 11.03 21.47
N MET A 129 8.82 11.33 22.03
CA MET A 129 9.51 10.36 22.86
C MET A 129 8.73 10.15 24.16
N ALA A 130 8.18 8.95 24.33
CA ALA A 130 7.33 8.65 25.47
C ALA A 130 7.31 7.13 25.74
N ASN A 131 6.74 6.74 26.87
CA ASN A 131 6.44 5.35 27.19
C ASN A 131 4.92 5.17 27.33
N GLY A 132 4.40 4.00 26.97
CA GLY A 132 2.98 3.74 27.22
C GLY A 132 2.27 3.01 26.11
N LYS A 133 0.94 3.03 26.20
CA LYS A 133 0.07 2.34 25.25
C LYS A 133 -1.06 3.23 24.76
N VAL A 134 -1.43 3.03 23.49
CA VAL A 134 -2.67 3.54 22.90
C VAL A 134 -3.45 2.36 22.34
N ASN A 135 -4.64 2.12 22.86
CA ASN A 135 -5.56 1.10 22.36
C ASN A 135 -6.61 1.79 21.48
N VAL A 136 -6.73 1.37 20.23
CA VAL A 136 -7.68 1.88 19.25
C VAL A 136 -8.75 0.83 18.99
N ASP A 137 -10.03 1.22 19.10
CA ASP A 137 -11.19 0.38 18.83
C ASP A 137 -12.29 1.26 18.19
N ILE A 138 -12.34 1.27 16.85
CA ILE A 138 -13.26 2.10 16.08
C ILE A 138 -14.08 1.19 15.17
N ALA A 139 -15.39 1.10 15.44
CA ALA A 139 -16.25 0.22 14.69
C ALA A 139 -16.47 0.68 13.25
N GLN A 140 -16.50 1.99 13.00
CA GLN A 140 -16.59 2.56 11.65
C GLN A 140 -15.79 3.86 11.56
N LEU A 141 -14.84 3.92 10.60
CA LEU A 141 -14.03 5.09 10.30
C LEU A 141 -14.26 5.54 8.85
N GLY A 142 -14.85 6.73 8.69
CA GLY A 142 -15.02 7.37 7.38
C GLY A 142 -13.71 8.01 6.90
N LEU A 143 -13.38 7.78 5.63
CA LEU A 143 -12.24 8.38 4.92
C LEU A 143 -12.74 9.04 3.62
N PRO A 144 -12.05 10.07 3.11
CA PRO A 144 -12.40 10.70 1.84
C PRO A 144 -12.37 9.71 0.67
N ASP A 145 -13.36 9.78 -0.20
CA ASP A 145 -13.43 9.06 -1.48
C ASP A 145 -13.27 7.53 -1.40
N GLN A 146 -13.44 6.94 -0.22
CA GLN A 146 -13.30 5.51 0.02
C GLN A 146 -14.52 4.94 0.77
N GLU A 147 -14.67 3.62 0.72
CA GLU A 147 -15.60 2.93 1.61
C GLU A 147 -15.11 3.06 3.07
N PRO A 148 -16.04 3.16 4.04
CA PRO A 148 -15.66 3.24 5.44
C PRO A 148 -14.87 2.00 5.88
N ILE A 149 -13.77 2.22 6.59
CA ILE A 149 -13.06 1.17 7.30
C ILE A 149 -13.94 0.72 8.48
N ARG A 150 -14.07 -0.59 8.66
CA ARG A 150 -14.83 -1.20 9.77
C ARG A 150 -13.90 -1.98 10.68
N ASP A 151 -14.33 -2.12 11.93
CA ASP A 151 -13.64 -2.91 12.97
C ASP A 151 -12.14 -2.63 13.07
N LEU A 152 -11.77 -1.34 13.00
CA LEU A 152 -10.39 -0.91 13.17
C LEU A 152 -9.93 -1.14 14.60
N ARG A 153 -8.96 -2.01 14.77
CA ARG A 153 -8.31 -2.32 16.06
C ARG A 153 -6.81 -2.21 15.93
N ALA A 154 -6.18 -1.63 16.93
CA ALA A 154 -4.72 -1.57 17.04
C ALA A 154 -4.30 -1.35 18.48
N THR A 155 -3.15 -1.90 18.86
CA THR A 155 -2.46 -1.56 20.10
C THR A 155 -1.09 -0.98 19.74
N LEU A 156 -0.89 0.30 20.03
CA LEU A 156 0.40 0.98 19.86
C LEU A 156 1.12 1.02 21.21
N THR A 157 2.35 0.52 21.24
CA THR A 157 3.22 0.58 22.42
C THR A 157 4.39 1.51 22.14
N PHE A 158 4.59 2.49 22.98
CA PHE A 158 5.68 3.47 22.94
C PHE A 158 6.74 3.10 23.95
N SER A 159 7.99 3.12 23.56
CA SER A 159 9.15 2.88 24.42
C SER A 159 10.31 3.77 24.00
N GLY A 160 10.37 4.99 24.55
CA GLY A 160 11.30 6.02 24.16
C GLY A 160 11.09 6.45 22.69
N ASP A 161 12.06 6.16 21.85
CA ASP A 161 12.05 6.42 20.41
C ASP A 161 11.63 5.21 19.54
N ARG A 162 10.91 4.25 20.15
CA ARG A 162 10.34 3.07 19.48
C ARG A 162 8.83 3.07 19.58
N ILE A 163 8.17 2.72 18.49
CA ILE A 163 6.73 2.49 18.43
C ILE A 163 6.49 1.11 17.82
N ASN A 164 5.74 0.26 18.53
CA ASN A 164 5.26 -1.02 18.03
C ASN A 164 3.74 -0.97 17.96
N MET A 165 3.19 -1.22 16.77
CA MET A 165 1.77 -1.45 16.56
C MET A 165 1.55 -2.93 16.33
N GLN A 166 0.89 -3.58 17.27
CA GLN A 166 0.58 -5.01 17.24
C GLN A 166 -0.91 -5.22 17.04
N ASP A 167 -1.26 -6.37 16.45
CA ASP A 167 -2.64 -6.78 16.24
C ASP A 167 -3.47 -5.73 15.49
N PHE A 168 -2.81 -4.95 14.60
CA PHE A 168 -3.50 -4.03 13.73
C PHE A 168 -4.41 -4.81 12.79
N SER A 169 -5.70 -4.50 12.79
CA SER A 169 -6.66 -5.13 11.90
C SER A 169 -7.80 -4.18 11.54
N PHE A 170 -8.33 -4.35 10.34
CA PHE A 170 -9.53 -3.65 9.89
C PHE A 170 -10.23 -4.41 8.76
N ASP A 171 -11.50 -4.10 8.56
CA ASP A 171 -12.30 -4.58 7.44
C ASP A 171 -12.60 -3.41 6.48
N LEU A 172 -12.48 -3.66 5.17
CA LEU A 172 -12.87 -2.73 4.09
C LEU A 172 -13.67 -3.51 3.05
N GLY A 173 -14.91 -3.10 2.79
CA GLY A 173 -15.82 -3.90 1.97
C GLY A 173 -15.98 -5.32 2.55
N ASN A 174 -15.68 -6.34 1.77
CA ASN A 174 -15.68 -7.75 2.20
C ASN A 174 -14.30 -8.25 2.63
N GLY A 175 -13.27 -7.42 2.48
CA GLY A 175 -11.89 -7.78 2.78
C GLY A 175 -11.49 -7.47 4.21
N ARG A 176 -10.50 -8.22 4.70
CA ARG A 176 -9.86 -8.03 5.99
C ARG A 176 -8.37 -7.89 5.84
N ALA A 177 -7.80 -6.88 6.48
CA ALA A 177 -6.37 -6.68 6.61
C ALA A 177 -5.94 -6.83 8.06
N GLN A 178 -4.73 -7.37 8.28
CA GLN A 178 -4.11 -7.43 9.61
C GLN A 178 -2.59 -7.49 9.49
N GLY A 179 -1.91 -7.03 10.53
CA GLY A 179 -0.45 -7.01 10.55
C GLY A 179 0.13 -6.33 11.76
N ASN A 180 1.46 -6.16 11.71
CA ASN A 180 2.25 -5.49 12.73
C ASN A 180 3.15 -4.45 12.08
N VAL A 181 3.44 -3.39 12.81
CA VAL A 181 4.38 -2.35 12.40
C VAL A 181 5.31 -2.02 13.57
N SER A 182 6.60 -1.98 13.33
CA SER A 182 7.60 -1.49 14.28
C SER A 182 8.40 -0.36 13.65
N LEU A 183 8.47 0.75 14.34
CA LEU A 183 9.29 1.90 14.00
C LEU A 183 10.29 2.14 15.14
N ASP A 184 11.57 1.94 14.85
CA ASP A 184 12.66 2.05 15.81
C ASP A 184 13.52 3.26 15.51
N LYS A 185 14.02 3.93 16.56
CA LYS A 185 14.91 5.09 16.46
C LYS A 185 14.33 6.20 15.57
N PHE A 186 13.04 6.52 15.76
CA PHE A 186 12.34 7.45 14.87
C PHE A 186 12.87 8.90 14.99
N GLN A 187 13.63 9.23 16.02
CA GLN A 187 14.34 10.51 16.15
C GLN A 187 15.73 10.53 15.48
N SER A 188 16.15 9.41 14.87
CA SER A 188 17.45 9.35 14.19
C SER A 188 17.35 9.77 12.72
N THR A 189 18.51 9.97 12.09
CA THR A 189 18.61 10.27 10.65
C THR A 189 18.28 9.09 9.75
N ALA A 190 18.14 7.88 10.30
CA ALA A 190 17.79 6.66 9.58
C ALA A 190 16.90 5.76 10.45
N PRO A 191 15.65 6.15 10.71
CA PRO A 191 14.69 5.30 11.41
C PRO A 191 14.56 3.94 10.74
N SER A 192 14.40 2.89 11.54
CA SER A 192 14.17 1.53 11.04
C SER A 192 12.70 1.20 11.09
N LEU A 193 12.14 0.77 9.96
CA LEU A 193 10.74 0.35 9.81
C LEU A 193 10.68 -1.14 9.50
N SER A 194 9.89 -1.88 10.27
CA SER A 194 9.51 -3.26 9.97
C SER A 194 7.99 -3.34 9.85
N ILE A 195 7.51 -3.97 8.79
CA ILE A 195 6.08 -4.21 8.58
C ILE A 195 5.87 -5.66 8.14
N ASP A 196 4.91 -6.32 8.73
CA ASP A 196 4.44 -7.62 8.29
C ASP A 196 2.92 -7.70 8.38
N GLY A 197 2.32 -8.48 7.50
CA GLY A 197 0.89 -8.63 7.52
C GLY A 197 0.32 -9.30 6.29
N PHE A 198 -0.99 -9.41 6.30
CA PHE A 198 -1.74 -9.89 5.15
C PHE A 198 -3.11 -9.22 5.02
N ALA A 199 -3.65 -9.27 3.82
CA ALA A 199 -4.97 -8.81 3.46
C ALA A 199 -5.62 -9.83 2.53
N LYS A 200 -6.92 -10.13 2.73
CA LYS A 200 -7.67 -11.08 1.91
C LYS A 200 -9.13 -10.67 1.78
N GLY A 201 -9.80 -11.17 0.72
CA GLY A 201 -11.22 -10.88 0.48
C GLY A 201 -11.47 -9.50 -0.13
N PHE A 202 -10.44 -8.80 -0.56
CA PHE A 202 -10.56 -7.55 -1.31
C PHE A 202 -10.78 -7.86 -2.79
N THR A 203 -11.45 -6.96 -3.49
CA THR A 203 -11.53 -7.01 -4.95
C THR A 203 -10.67 -5.91 -5.57
N ILE A 204 -10.30 -6.07 -6.84
CA ILE A 204 -9.46 -5.07 -7.53
C ILE A 204 -10.12 -3.69 -7.52
N GLU A 205 -11.44 -3.61 -7.70
CA GLU A 205 -12.18 -2.36 -7.68
C GLU A 205 -12.17 -1.65 -6.32
N GLN A 206 -11.95 -2.36 -5.22
CA GLN A 206 -11.81 -1.75 -3.88
C GLN A 206 -10.41 -1.20 -3.63
N ILE A 207 -9.40 -1.79 -4.28
CA ILE A 207 -8.00 -1.39 -4.11
C ILE A 207 -7.63 -0.24 -5.06
N LEU A 208 -8.17 -0.25 -6.28
CA LEU A 208 -7.87 0.75 -7.31
C LEU A 208 -9.07 1.68 -7.50
N ALA A 209 -8.98 2.90 -7.00
CA ALA A 209 -10.06 3.90 -7.06
C ALA A 209 -10.60 4.12 -8.49
N ASP A 210 -9.74 4.07 -9.52
CA ASP A 210 -10.07 4.22 -10.92
C ASP A 210 -10.71 2.97 -11.57
N ALA A 211 -10.79 1.86 -10.84
CA ALA A 211 -11.27 0.58 -11.36
C ALA A 211 -12.78 0.38 -11.23
N LYS A 212 -13.48 1.20 -10.43
CA LYS A 212 -14.91 1.02 -10.02
C LYS A 212 -15.92 0.76 -11.14
N SER A 213 -15.62 1.09 -12.40
CA SER A 213 -16.53 0.83 -13.53
C SER A 213 -15.92 -0.03 -14.63
N LYS A 214 -14.70 -0.51 -14.45
CA LYS A 214 -13.87 -1.09 -15.52
C LYS A 214 -13.32 -2.47 -15.19
N VAL A 215 -13.34 -2.81 -13.91
CA VAL A 215 -12.93 -4.11 -13.38
C VAL A 215 -14.06 -4.66 -12.54
N SER A 216 -14.31 -5.94 -12.62
CA SER A 216 -15.31 -6.63 -11.79
C SER A 216 -14.74 -7.96 -11.31
N GLY A 217 -14.75 -8.16 -9.99
CA GLY A 217 -14.22 -9.36 -9.34
C GLY A 217 -12.73 -9.27 -9.03
N GLY A 218 -12.03 -10.40 -9.07
CA GLY A 218 -10.60 -10.47 -8.72
C GLY A 218 -10.40 -10.49 -7.22
N ASP A 219 -10.88 -11.55 -6.55
CA ASP A 219 -10.57 -11.78 -5.14
C ASP A 219 -9.06 -11.71 -4.93
N THR A 220 -8.64 -10.74 -4.13
CA THR A 220 -7.23 -10.37 -3.97
C THR A 220 -6.75 -10.75 -2.57
N LYS A 221 -5.64 -11.44 -2.53
CA LYS A 221 -4.89 -11.74 -1.32
C LYS A 221 -3.49 -11.16 -1.43
N VAL A 222 -3.04 -10.48 -0.38
CA VAL A 222 -1.71 -9.89 -0.28
C VAL A 222 -1.09 -10.35 1.04
N ALA A 223 0.18 -10.71 1.02
CA ALA A 223 0.97 -10.89 2.22
C ALA A 223 2.34 -10.23 2.03
N PHE A 224 2.89 -9.68 3.10
CA PHE A 224 4.16 -8.99 3.06
C PHE A 224 4.92 -9.14 4.38
N ASN A 225 6.23 -9.09 4.26
CA ASN A 225 7.16 -8.99 5.38
C ASN A 225 8.36 -8.19 4.90
N LEU A 226 8.46 -6.95 5.35
CA LEU A 226 9.43 -5.98 4.88
C LEU A 226 10.14 -5.31 6.03
N LYS A 227 11.44 -5.07 5.85
CA LYS A 227 12.27 -4.24 6.73
C LYS A 227 13.00 -3.21 5.90
N SER A 228 13.09 -1.99 6.42
CA SER A 228 13.77 -0.92 5.74
C SER A 228 14.25 0.15 6.72
N SER A 229 14.97 1.17 6.22
CA SER A 229 15.37 2.33 7.00
C SER A 229 15.41 3.59 6.14
N GLY A 230 14.99 4.71 6.70
CA GLY A 230 14.99 5.99 5.99
C GLY A 230 13.94 6.95 6.51
N ILE A 231 14.04 8.19 6.03
CA ILE A 231 13.18 9.32 6.41
C ILE A 231 12.21 9.74 5.30
N SER A 232 12.20 9.04 4.17
CA SER A 232 11.25 9.29 3.08
C SER A 232 10.77 7.97 2.48
N MET A 233 9.66 7.98 1.74
CA MET A 233 9.16 6.80 1.06
C MET A 233 10.17 6.25 0.05
N HIS A 234 10.87 7.13 -0.67
CA HIS A 234 11.92 6.74 -1.60
C HIS A 234 13.09 6.03 -0.89
N GLN A 235 13.57 6.57 0.25
CA GLN A 235 14.62 5.90 1.03
C GLN A 235 14.16 4.56 1.58
N LEU A 236 12.93 4.47 2.08
CA LEU A 236 12.37 3.21 2.55
C LEU A 236 12.25 2.17 1.42
N ALA A 237 11.82 2.57 0.23
CA ALA A 237 11.77 1.67 -0.91
C ALA A 237 13.18 1.21 -1.36
N SER A 238 14.12 2.14 -1.48
CA SER A 238 15.49 1.87 -1.94
C SER A 238 16.30 0.96 -1.01
N ARG A 239 15.95 0.88 0.26
CA ARG A 239 16.63 0.05 1.27
C ARG A 239 15.78 -1.12 1.75
N ALA A 240 14.65 -1.37 1.07
CA ALA A 240 13.74 -2.43 1.46
C ALA A 240 14.39 -3.81 1.33
N ASN A 241 14.13 -4.65 2.32
CA ASN A 241 14.49 -6.06 2.34
C ASN A 241 13.26 -6.87 2.78
N GLY A 242 13.06 -8.03 2.16
CA GLY A 242 11.96 -8.90 2.50
C GLY A 242 11.23 -9.47 1.31
N LYS A 243 9.92 -9.64 1.42
CA LYS A 243 9.10 -10.26 0.39
C LYS A 243 7.66 -9.78 0.43
N ILE A 244 7.07 -9.72 -0.75
CA ILE A 244 5.64 -9.43 -0.95
C ILE A 244 5.08 -10.55 -1.83
N GLN A 245 3.88 -11.03 -1.54
CA GLN A 245 3.13 -11.88 -2.44
C GLN A 245 1.74 -11.31 -2.64
N ILE A 246 1.31 -11.25 -3.89
CA ILE A 246 -0.01 -10.81 -4.30
C ILE A 246 -0.62 -11.93 -5.15
N SER A 247 -1.86 -12.27 -4.89
CA SER A 247 -2.66 -13.18 -5.72
C SER A 247 -4.00 -12.53 -6.01
N VAL A 248 -4.37 -12.52 -7.27
CA VAL A 248 -5.65 -12.02 -7.76
C VAL A 248 -6.37 -13.18 -8.45
N GLY A 249 -7.60 -13.44 -8.05
CA GLY A 249 -8.48 -14.43 -8.64
C GLY A 249 -9.12 -13.92 -9.94
N GLN A 250 -10.16 -14.63 -10.38
CA GLN A 250 -10.84 -14.32 -11.63
C GLN A 250 -11.49 -12.93 -11.62
N ALA A 251 -11.20 -12.14 -12.66
CA ALA A 251 -11.74 -10.79 -12.85
C ALA A 251 -12.10 -10.53 -14.32
N LYS A 252 -13.08 -9.66 -14.54
CA LYS A 252 -13.39 -9.12 -15.87
C LYS A 252 -12.78 -7.74 -15.99
N LEU A 253 -11.94 -7.52 -16.99
CA LEU A 253 -11.25 -6.29 -17.27
C LEU A 253 -11.83 -5.64 -18.52
N ALA A 254 -12.41 -4.44 -18.41
CA ALA A 254 -12.84 -3.68 -19.57
C ALA A 254 -11.63 -3.17 -20.35
N THR A 255 -11.71 -3.19 -21.70
CA THR A 255 -10.63 -2.71 -22.58
C THR A 255 -10.29 -1.24 -22.34
N SER A 256 -11.28 -0.43 -21.92
CA SER A 256 -11.07 0.98 -21.55
C SER A 256 -10.21 1.17 -20.30
N PHE A 257 -10.15 0.18 -19.41
CA PHE A 257 -9.26 0.19 -18.25
C PHE A 257 -7.79 0.06 -18.70
N LEU A 258 -7.55 -0.78 -19.67
CA LEU A 258 -6.22 -1.09 -20.22
C LEU A 258 -5.65 0.03 -21.14
N ASN A 259 -6.45 1.05 -21.49
CA ASN A 259 -6.05 2.13 -22.42
C ASN A 259 -5.48 3.39 -21.74
N LYS A 260 -5.46 3.44 -20.42
CA LYS A 260 -4.88 4.58 -19.67
C LYS A 260 -3.37 4.39 -19.52
N GLY A 261 -2.59 4.77 -20.51
CA GLY A 261 -1.12 4.75 -20.41
C GLY A 261 -0.61 5.61 -19.25
N GLY A 262 0.47 5.16 -18.61
CA GLY A 262 1.19 5.88 -17.54
C GLY A 262 1.08 5.25 -16.14
N ASP A 263 0.19 4.29 -15.94
CA ASP A 263 0.15 3.48 -14.73
C ASP A 263 0.93 2.17 -14.95
N PHE A 264 1.83 1.85 -14.03
CA PHE A 264 2.66 0.63 -14.11
C PHE A 264 1.82 -0.63 -14.28
N VAL A 265 0.78 -0.80 -13.48
CA VAL A 265 -0.09 -1.99 -13.52
C VAL A 265 -0.80 -2.09 -14.86
N ILE A 266 -1.30 -0.97 -15.38
CA ILE A 266 -1.97 -0.90 -16.68
C ILE A 266 -0.98 -1.18 -17.81
N THR A 267 0.23 -0.64 -17.73
CA THR A 267 1.29 -0.88 -18.74
C THR A 267 1.68 -2.36 -18.78
N VAL A 268 1.77 -3.02 -17.63
CA VAL A 268 1.99 -4.47 -17.55
C VAL A 268 0.84 -5.24 -18.19
N LEU A 269 -0.39 -4.94 -17.82
CA LEU A 269 -1.58 -5.60 -18.38
C LEU A 269 -1.72 -5.37 -19.90
N ASP A 270 -1.31 -4.21 -20.37
CA ASP A 270 -1.29 -3.87 -21.81
C ASP A 270 -0.23 -4.66 -22.58
N ALA A 271 0.96 -4.74 -22.03
CA ALA A 271 2.07 -5.48 -22.62
C ALA A 271 1.80 -7.00 -22.67
N VAL A 272 1.01 -7.49 -21.72
CA VAL A 272 0.62 -8.90 -21.58
C VAL A 272 -0.44 -9.31 -22.61
N ASN A 273 -1.23 -8.39 -23.17
CA ASN A 273 -2.29 -8.71 -24.12
C ASN A 273 -2.17 -7.94 -25.46
N PRO A 274 -1.14 -8.18 -26.27
CA PRO A 274 -0.96 -7.50 -27.55
C PRO A 274 -2.05 -7.79 -28.59
N LEU A 275 -2.83 -8.84 -28.40
CA LEU A 275 -3.85 -9.32 -29.36
C LEU A 275 -5.28 -8.83 -29.04
N ARG A 276 -5.46 -7.93 -28.07
CA ARG A 276 -6.77 -7.49 -27.57
C ARG A 276 -7.67 -6.73 -28.56
N LYS A 277 -7.20 -6.38 -29.75
CA LYS A 277 -7.92 -5.55 -30.74
C LYS A 277 -9.31 -6.08 -31.17
N LYS A 278 -9.73 -7.27 -30.73
CA LYS A 278 -10.98 -7.90 -31.16
C LYS A 278 -12.00 -8.19 -30.03
N SER A 279 -11.74 -7.79 -28.79
CA SER A 279 -12.68 -8.05 -27.67
C SER A 279 -12.85 -6.81 -26.82
N ASN A 280 -14.09 -6.50 -26.42
CA ASN A 280 -14.40 -5.41 -25.50
C ASN A 280 -14.07 -5.73 -24.04
N GLN A 281 -13.75 -6.98 -23.72
CA GLN A 281 -13.43 -7.45 -22.38
C GLN A 281 -12.35 -8.54 -22.44
N THR A 282 -11.50 -8.56 -21.41
CA THR A 282 -10.54 -9.65 -21.15
C THR A 282 -10.91 -10.29 -19.83
N VAL A 283 -10.95 -11.61 -19.77
CA VAL A 283 -11.12 -12.35 -18.52
C VAL A 283 -9.75 -12.70 -17.99
N LEU A 284 -9.38 -12.11 -16.85
CA LEU A 284 -8.25 -12.56 -16.04
C LEU A 284 -8.71 -13.82 -15.30
N GLU A 285 -8.01 -14.93 -15.46
CA GLU A 285 -8.27 -16.16 -14.69
C GLU A 285 -7.54 -16.12 -13.36
N CYS A 286 -6.30 -15.66 -13.37
CA CYS A 286 -5.51 -15.35 -12.17
C CYS A 286 -4.32 -14.45 -12.50
N ALA A 287 -3.81 -13.77 -11.47
CA ALA A 287 -2.48 -13.16 -11.47
C ALA A 287 -1.79 -13.43 -10.13
N VAL A 288 -0.53 -13.81 -10.16
CA VAL A 288 0.28 -14.04 -8.96
C VAL A 288 1.62 -13.36 -9.14
N ALA A 289 2.04 -12.64 -8.13
CA ALA A 289 3.36 -12.03 -8.04
C ALA A 289 3.98 -12.34 -6.67
N TYR A 290 5.06 -13.09 -6.66
CA TYR A 290 5.96 -13.23 -5.52
C TYR A 290 7.20 -12.39 -5.77
N LEU A 291 7.44 -11.40 -4.93
CA LEU A 291 8.44 -10.36 -5.10
C LEU A 291 9.45 -10.38 -3.95
N PRO A 292 10.54 -11.15 -4.06
CA PRO A 292 11.65 -11.05 -3.13
C PRO A 292 12.40 -9.75 -3.37
N ILE A 293 12.72 -9.03 -2.29
CA ILE A 293 13.38 -7.73 -2.29
C ILE A 293 14.65 -7.80 -1.46
N ASN A 294 15.76 -7.38 -2.03
CA ASN A 294 17.05 -7.32 -1.35
C ASN A 294 17.70 -5.96 -1.63
N ASN A 295 17.84 -5.13 -0.58
CA ASN A 295 18.36 -3.77 -0.69
C ASN A 295 17.73 -2.98 -1.85
N GLY A 296 16.41 -2.97 -1.91
CA GLY A 296 15.64 -2.30 -2.95
C GLY A 296 15.65 -2.97 -4.32
N LEU A 297 16.39 -4.06 -4.53
CA LEU A 297 16.35 -4.81 -5.77
C LEU A 297 15.29 -5.91 -5.69
N VAL A 298 14.27 -5.81 -6.52
CA VAL A 298 13.25 -6.84 -6.73
C VAL A 298 13.72 -7.76 -7.84
N SER A 299 13.84 -9.06 -7.56
CA SER A 299 14.21 -10.07 -8.54
C SER A 299 12.98 -10.88 -8.95
N VAL A 300 12.71 -10.92 -10.25
CA VAL A 300 11.58 -11.64 -10.84
C VAL A 300 12.11 -12.74 -11.71
N VAL A 301 12.08 -13.98 -11.22
CA VAL A 301 12.48 -15.18 -11.96
C VAL A 301 11.43 -16.25 -11.72
N ASP A 302 10.53 -16.44 -12.67
CA ASP A 302 9.38 -17.35 -12.59
C ASP A 302 8.49 -17.13 -11.34
N THR A 303 8.49 -15.89 -10.85
CA THR A 303 7.79 -15.48 -9.63
C THR A 303 6.60 -14.57 -9.92
N VAL A 304 6.38 -14.21 -11.19
CA VAL A 304 5.21 -13.45 -11.63
C VAL A 304 4.56 -14.18 -12.79
N GLY A 305 3.31 -14.58 -12.60
CA GLY A 305 2.49 -15.29 -13.57
C GLY A 305 1.11 -14.65 -13.70
N VAL A 306 0.61 -14.58 -14.93
CA VAL A 306 -0.73 -14.10 -15.26
C VAL A 306 -1.37 -15.08 -16.24
N GLU A 307 -2.61 -15.46 -15.98
CA GLU A 307 -3.41 -16.30 -16.85
C GLU A 307 -4.70 -15.58 -17.24
N THR A 308 -4.96 -15.48 -18.51
CA THR A 308 -6.21 -14.93 -19.05
C THR A 308 -6.96 -16.01 -19.83
N ASP A 309 -8.16 -15.70 -20.30
CA ASP A 309 -8.93 -16.58 -21.19
C ASP A 309 -8.18 -16.96 -22.49
N ARG A 310 -7.11 -16.23 -22.85
CA ARG A 310 -6.39 -16.38 -24.12
C ARG A 310 -4.90 -16.61 -23.99
N LEU A 311 -4.29 -16.02 -22.97
CA LEU A 311 -2.83 -15.98 -22.81
C LEU A 311 -2.42 -16.41 -21.42
N ASP A 312 -1.33 -17.16 -21.36
CA ASP A 312 -0.50 -17.38 -20.19
C ASP A 312 0.73 -16.49 -20.30
N VAL A 313 1.11 -15.82 -19.23
CA VAL A 313 2.23 -14.88 -19.23
C VAL A 313 3.11 -15.08 -18.02
N VAL A 314 4.42 -15.10 -18.25
CA VAL A 314 5.46 -15.09 -17.22
C VAL A 314 6.30 -13.83 -17.40
N LEU A 315 6.70 -13.22 -16.29
CA LEU A 315 7.62 -12.09 -16.29
C LEU A 315 8.94 -12.50 -15.64
N ASN A 316 10.07 -12.09 -16.27
CA ASN A 316 11.41 -12.31 -15.74
C ASN A 316 12.24 -11.04 -15.85
N GLY A 317 13.04 -10.75 -14.83
CA GLY A 317 13.93 -9.60 -14.79
C GLY A 317 14.06 -8.97 -13.43
N THR A 318 14.20 -7.64 -13.39
CA THR A 318 14.41 -6.90 -12.15
C THR A 318 13.68 -5.57 -12.13
N VAL A 319 13.35 -5.10 -10.91
CA VAL A 319 12.96 -3.72 -10.64
C VAL A 319 13.87 -3.20 -9.53
N ASN A 320 14.59 -2.13 -9.80
CA ASN A 320 15.48 -1.50 -8.83
C ASN A 320 14.79 -0.30 -8.20
N LEU A 321 14.37 -0.41 -6.95
CA LEU A 321 13.64 0.63 -6.23
C LEU A 321 14.51 1.85 -5.85
N ASN A 322 15.84 1.76 -6.01
CA ASN A 322 16.73 2.89 -5.70
C ASN A 322 16.71 3.95 -6.80
N ASN A 323 16.70 3.55 -8.06
CA ASN A 323 16.55 4.43 -9.22
C ASN A 323 15.21 4.25 -9.92
N GLU A 324 14.38 3.36 -9.38
CA GLU A 324 13.05 2.97 -9.86
C GLU A 324 13.05 2.41 -11.29
N GLU A 325 14.18 1.89 -11.73
CA GLU A 325 14.36 1.34 -13.07
C GLU A 325 13.72 -0.04 -13.19
N ILE A 326 12.97 -0.22 -14.27
CA ILE A 326 12.31 -1.47 -14.65
C ILE A 326 13.08 -2.12 -15.78
N ASN A 327 13.40 -3.39 -15.65
CA ASN A 327 13.98 -4.22 -16.69
C ASN A 327 13.34 -5.62 -16.64
N LEU A 328 12.16 -5.73 -17.21
CA LEU A 328 11.39 -6.97 -17.24
C LEU A 328 11.18 -7.45 -18.68
N LYS A 329 11.31 -8.74 -18.89
CA LYS A 329 10.94 -9.44 -20.11
C LYS A 329 9.60 -10.12 -19.89
N ILE A 330 8.73 -10.03 -20.88
CA ILE A 330 7.38 -10.60 -20.85
C ILE A 330 7.36 -11.78 -21.83
N PHE A 331 6.92 -12.94 -21.34
CA PHE A 331 6.84 -14.18 -22.07
C PHE A 331 5.37 -14.62 -22.21
N PRO A 332 4.64 -14.10 -23.24
CA PRO A 332 3.28 -14.51 -23.50
C PRO A 332 3.25 -15.85 -24.23
N ARG A 333 2.27 -16.70 -23.88
CA ARG A 333 1.96 -17.96 -24.56
C ARG A 333 0.45 -18.02 -24.82
N GLU A 334 0.04 -18.28 -26.03
CA GLU A 334 -1.37 -18.48 -26.37
C GLU A 334 -1.91 -19.82 -25.84
N LYS A 335 -3.13 -19.80 -25.26
CA LYS A 335 -3.82 -21.01 -24.76
C LYS A 335 -4.47 -21.86 -25.87
N SER A 336 -4.87 -21.22 -26.95
CA SER A 336 -5.54 -21.88 -28.07
C SER A 336 -5.13 -21.20 -29.37
N GLY A 337 -4.49 -21.94 -30.25
CA GLY A 337 -4.10 -21.51 -31.58
C GLY A 337 -2.89 -22.28 -32.10
N LEU A 338 -2.74 -22.37 -33.42
CA LEU A 338 -1.50 -22.72 -34.05
C LEU A 338 -0.49 -21.61 -33.75
N THR A 339 0.26 -21.75 -32.71
CA THR A 339 1.45 -20.90 -32.48
C THR A 339 2.39 -21.19 -33.65
N LEU A 340 2.47 -20.26 -34.58
CA LEU A 340 3.64 -20.15 -35.44
C LEU A 340 4.81 -20.06 -34.47
N GLY A 341 5.68 -21.06 -34.40
CA GLY A 341 6.77 -21.23 -33.40
C GLY A 341 7.72 -20.06 -33.20
N VAL A 342 7.14 -18.88 -33.07
CA VAL A 342 7.82 -17.63 -32.75
C VAL A 342 7.87 -17.54 -31.24
N ASP A 343 9.05 -17.63 -30.68
CA ASP A 343 9.29 -17.28 -29.25
C ASP A 343 9.03 -15.78 -29.04
N LEU A 344 7.76 -15.42 -28.82
CA LEU A 344 7.33 -14.05 -28.52
C LEU A 344 7.91 -13.54 -27.19
N GLY A 345 8.45 -14.43 -26.36
CA GLY A 345 8.96 -14.08 -25.04
C GLY A 345 10.18 -13.18 -25.04
N ASN A 346 10.96 -13.18 -26.12
CA ASN A 346 12.06 -12.24 -26.27
C ASN A 346 11.67 -10.92 -26.97
N LEU A 347 10.41 -10.79 -27.39
CA LEU A 347 9.94 -9.66 -28.20
C LEU A 347 9.43 -8.49 -27.36
N ILE A 348 8.91 -8.74 -26.15
CA ILE A 348 8.27 -7.68 -25.36
C ILE A 348 9.10 -7.41 -24.09
N LYS A 349 9.56 -6.18 -23.97
CA LYS A 349 10.22 -5.67 -22.76
C LYS A 349 9.36 -4.62 -22.08
N LEU A 350 9.31 -4.67 -20.76
CA LEU A 350 8.85 -3.58 -19.93
C LEU A 350 10.07 -2.91 -19.32
N GLN A 351 10.24 -1.63 -19.61
CA GLN A 351 11.42 -0.84 -19.23
C GLN A 351 11.00 0.59 -18.84
N GLY A 352 11.99 1.44 -18.54
CA GLY A 352 11.77 2.80 -18.04
C GLY A 352 11.78 2.83 -16.52
N THR A 353 11.00 3.68 -15.91
CA THR A 353 10.91 3.81 -14.46
C THR A 353 9.49 3.52 -13.97
N LEU A 354 9.33 3.31 -12.65
CA LEU A 354 8.00 3.14 -12.02
C LEU A 354 7.10 4.35 -12.29
N GLN A 355 7.68 5.56 -12.36
CA GLN A 355 6.96 6.79 -12.68
C GLN A 355 6.57 6.89 -14.17
N ASN A 356 7.42 6.36 -15.06
CA ASN A 356 7.22 6.42 -16.50
C ASN A 356 7.55 5.04 -17.13
N PRO A 357 6.70 4.04 -16.89
CA PRO A 357 6.90 2.71 -17.47
C PRO A 357 6.63 2.74 -18.98
N SER A 358 7.39 1.98 -19.73
CA SER A 358 7.22 1.82 -21.18
C SER A 358 7.34 0.37 -21.59
N SER A 359 6.49 -0.05 -22.51
CA SER A 359 6.62 -1.36 -23.17
C SER A 359 7.18 -1.16 -24.58
N GLY A 360 8.09 -2.01 -24.99
CA GLY A 360 8.73 -1.95 -26.30
C GLY A 360 9.02 -3.32 -26.88
N ILE A 361 9.13 -3.37 -28.22
CA ILE A 361 9.56 -4.58 -28.93
C ILE A 361 11.08 -4.64 -28.88
N ASN A 362 11.61 -5.78 -28.44
CA ASN A 362 13.05 -6.06 -28.50
C ASN A 362 13.46 -6.38 -29.95
N GLN A 363 14.04 -5.42 -30.66
CA GLN A 363 14.47 -5.62 -32.05
C GLN A 363 15.45 -6.80 -32.23
N ALA A 364 16.31 -7.09 -31.24
CA ALA A 364 17.20 -8.25 -31.28
C ALA A 364 16.40 -9.58 -31.19
N GLY A 365 15.29 -9.61 -30.47
CA GLY A 365 14.39 -10.76 -30.42
C GLY A 365 13.70 -11.01 -31.76
N VAL A 366 13.32 -9.96 -32.49
CA VAL A 366 12.73 -10.05 -33.82
C VAL A 366 13.69 -10.72 -34.81
N VAL A 367 14.95 -10.31 -34.81
CA VAL A 367 15.98 -10.88 -35.68
C VAL A 367 16.17 -12.39 -35.42
N ASN A 368 16.27 -12.76 -34.14
CA ASN A 368 16.43 -14.17 -33.76
C ASN A 368 15.21 -15.02 -34.15
N SER A 369 14.00 -14.47 -33.99
CA SER A 369 12.77 -15.13 -34.39
C SER A 369 12.70 -15.30 -35.91
N ALA A 370 13.11 -14.32 -36.67
CA ALA A 370 13.16 -14.40 -38.13
C ALA A 370 14.15 -15.48 -38.60
N VAL A 371 15.30 -15.63 -37.93
CA VAL A 371 16.28 -16.69 -38.23
C VAL A 371 15.71 -18.07 -37.94
N THR A 372 14.99 -18.24 -36.82
CA THR A 372 14.35 -19.53 -36.47
C THR A 372 13.28 -19.92 -37.50
N ILE A 373 12.47 -18.95 -37.95
CA ILE A 373 11.49 -19.17 -39.02
C ILE A 373 12.19 -19.56 -40.33
N GLY A 374 13.26 -18.85 -40.69
CA GLY A 374 14.05 -19.14 -41.88
C GLY A 374 14.64 -20.55 -41.86
N LEU A 375 15.21 -21.01 -40.75
CA LEU A 375 15.72 -22.36 -40.56
C LEU A 375 14.60 -23.41 -40.59
N GLY A 376 13.43 -23.11 -40.02
CA GLY A 376 12.27 -23.98 -40.05
C GLY A 376 11.77 -24.26 -41.47
N ILE A 377 11.79 -23.25 -42.35
CA ILE A 377 11.43 -23.37 -43.75
C ILE A 377 12.47 -24.24 -44.51
N LEU A 378 13.76 -24.02 -44.26
CA LEU A 378 14.86 -24.76 -44.89
C LEU A 378 14.90 -26.24 -44.47
N THR A 379 14.47 -26.56 -43.25
CA THR A 379 14.41 -27.96 -42.73
C THR A 379 13.08 -28.64 -42.97
N GLY A 380 12.20 -28.07 -43.81
CA GLY A 380 10.88 -28.64 -44.11
C GLY A 380 9.89 -28.62 -42.94
N GLY A 381 10.11 -27.72 -42.01
CA GLY A 381 9.20 -27.52 -40.84
C GLY A 381 9.48 -28.46 -39.67
N ALA A 382 10.47 -29.35 -39.75
CA ALA A 382 10.73 -30.32 -38.67
C ALA A 382 11.09 -29.70 -37.34
N THR A 383 11.83 -28.60 -37.36
CA THR A 383 12.17 -27.82 -36.14
C THR A 383 10.95 -27.15 -35.53
N ILE A 384 10.05 -26.61 -36.33
CA ILE A 384 8.79 -26.00 -35.91
C ILE A 384 7.86 -27.03 -35.26
N LEU A 385 7.79 -28.24 -35.83
CA LEU A 385 6.97 -29.34 -35.30
C LEU A 385 7.51 -29.85 -33.95
N ALA A 386 8.83 -29.97 -33.82
CA ALA A 386 9.45 -30.42 -32.57
C ALA A 386 9.28 -29.41 -31.40
N GLU A 387 9.40 -28.12 -31.65
CA GLU A 387 9.15 -27.09 -30.66
C GLU A 387 7.67 -26.99 -30.29
N ASN A 388 6.77 -27.07 -31.28
CA ASN A 388 5.34 -27.07 -31.03
C ASN A 388 4.90 -28.30 -30.24
N ALA A 389 5.44 -29.49 -30.51
CA ALA A 389 5.13 -30.70 -29.75
C ALA A 389 5.58 -30.56 -28.27
N LYS A 390 6.73 -29.97 -28.02
CA LYS A 390 7.22 -29.71 -26.67
C LYS A 390 6.40 -28.63 -25.97
N SER A 391 5.95 -27.60 -26.68
CA SER A 391 5.08 -26.53 -26.17
C SER A 391 3.66 -27.03 -25.85
N MET A 392 3.12 -27.95 -26.64
CA MET A 392 1.80 -28.54 -26.42
C MET A 392 1.77 -29.58 -25.28
N ALA A 393 2.91 -30.20 -24.95
CA ALA A 393 2.98 -31.28 -23.97
C ALA A 393 2.91 -30.82 -22.52
N THR A 394 3.17 -29.54 -22.22
CA THR A 394 3.12 -29.00 -20.85
C THR A 394 2.05 -27.91 -20.75
N LYS A 395 0.93 -28.22 -20.07
CA LYS A 395 0.01 -27.16 -19.64
C LYS A 395 0.81 -26.15 -18.78
N SER A 396 1.05 -24.97 -19.31
CA SER A 396 1.63 -23.87 -18.57
C SER A 396 0.66 -23.49 -17.44
N GLN A 397 1.15 -23.34 -16.24
CA GLN A 397 0.40 -22.87 -15.07
C GLN A 397 1.19 -21.76 -14.37
N PRO A 398 1.33 -20.57 -15.00
CA PRO A 398 2.16 -19.48 -14.46
C PRO A 398 1.79 -19.06 -13.05
N CYS A 399 0.50 -18.94 -12.76
CA CYS A 399 0.03 -18.58 -11.43
C CYS A 399 0.47 -19.60 -10.37
N LYS A 400 0.34 -20.89 -10.67
CA LYS A 400 0.74 -21.95 -9.75
C LYS A 400 2.26 -21.99 -9.56
N THR A 401 3.01 -21.75 -10.63
CA THR A 401 4.48 -21.71 -10.57
C THR A 401 4.98 -20.52 -9.74
N ALA A 402 4.33 -19.36 -9.87
CA ALA A 402 4.69 -18.15 -9.14
C ALA A 402 4.30 -18.18 -7.66
N LEU A 403 3.22 -18.91 -7.32
CA LEU A 403 2.67 -18.92 -5.96
C LEU A 403 3.60 -19.67 -5.00
N ARG A 404 3.90 -19.04 -3.86
CA ARG A 404 4.60 -19.63 -2.72
C ARG A 404 3.62 -19.89 -1.57
N PRO A 405 3.92 -20.81 -0.63
CA PRO A 405 3.13 -20.95 0.59
C PRO A 405 3.00 -19.60 1.30
N TRP A 406 1.79 -19.25 1.70
CA TRP A 406 1.54 -17.95 2.34
C TRP A 406 2.25 -17.82 3.68
N SER A 407 2.39 -18.94 4.42
CA SER A 407 3.16 -19.02 5.65
C SER A 407 4.64 -18.64 5.49
N ASP A 408 5.21 -18.79 4.29
CA ASP A 408 6.59 -18.41 4.01
C ASP A 408 6.76 -16.88 3.93
N ILE A 409 5.67 -16.15 3.76
CA ILE A 409 5.67 -14.69 3.67
C ILE A 409 5.48 -14.08 5.06
N THR A 410 4.38 -14.44 5.72
CA THR A 410 4.08 -13.97 7.08
C THR A 410 3.27 -15.02 7.85
N ALA A 411 3.48 -15.09 9.14
CA ALA A 411 2.71 -15.97 10.02
C ALA A 411 1.23 -15.58 10.00
N GLY A 412 0.33 -16.57 9.97
CA GLY A 412 -1.12 -16.36 9.98
C GLY A 412 -1.77 -16.01 8.64
N ALA A 413 -1.01 -15.99 7.55
CA ALA A 413 -1.54 -15.71 6.21
C ALA A 413 -2.18 -16.92 5.50
N ASN A 414 -2.43 -18.04 6.16
CA ASN A 414 -3.03 -19.25 5.59
C ASN A 414 -4.52 -19.08 5.25
#